data_95c0b2bd1e28b42efea38d99fd950089
#
_entry.id   95c0b2bd1e28b42efea38d99fd950089
#
_cell.length_a   1.000
_cell.length_b   1.000
_cell.length_c   1.000
_cell.angle_alpha   90.00
_cell.angle_beta   90.00
_cell.angle_gamma   90.00
#
_symmetry.space_group_name_H-M   'P 1'
#
loop_
_entity.id
_entity.type
_entity.pdbx_description
1 polymer ?
#
loop_
_entity_poly.entity_id
_entity_poly.type
_entity_poly.pdbx_seq_one_letter_code
_entity_poly.pdbx_strand_id
1 'polypeptide(L)'
;MFFSIVLCSYTMKVAYELNPPKIVKGEKFDLVQLKASIQEMIDRASQLCGLVSGIHLTDSVLGIPRVSSVAAAGYIKGRIDAEVSLSCSIRVRDRNFPSLCQAVSDAILTGAESVLILMGDEPADRLGDSGLRPSTAVRMLKKEGYDLNIKLDLSFPAKVKDKSAQSIRNKLDVIPHSLVTQSISSLSDLGEITDLAKPYGINIIAVVMVPSEKNRHSASLIGLDWSEYASNPVDFIRQAAKMADRVLLTSPNSFASGVQILRQLKR
;
A
#
# COMPACT_ATOMS: atom_id res chain seq x y z
N MET A 1 -43.98 2.21 -19.18
CA MET A 1 -43.18 1.77 -18.01
C MET A 1 -41.77 1.54 -18.51
N PHE A 2 -40.92 2.59 -18.49
CA PHE A 2 -39.54 2.48 -18.98
C PHE A 2 -38.65 2.01 -17.83
N PHE A 3 -38.12 0.79 -17.91
CA PHE A 3 -37.06 0.33 -17.03
C PHE A 3 -35.76 1.04 -17.46
N SER A 4 -35.35 2.07 -16.70
CA SER A 4 -33.97 2.59 -16.77
C SER A 4 -33.05 1.53 -16.17
N ILE A 5 -32.35 0.80 -17.04
CA ILE A 5 -31.22 -0.01 -16.65
C ILE A 5 -30.13 0.98 -16.22
N VAL A 6 -29.96 1.20 -14.92
CA VAL A 6 -28.79 1.85 -14.36
C VAL A 6 -27.62 0.90 -14.62
N LEU A 7 -26.93 1.10 -15.72
CA LEU A 7 -25.59 0.54 -15.94
C LEU A 7 -24.69 1.14 -14.85
N CYS A 8 -24.53 0.40 -13.74
CA CYS A 8 -23.52 0.67 -12.76
C CYS A 8 -22.16 0.54 -13.47
N SER A 9 -21.64 1.63 -14.00
CA SER A 9 -20.30 1.66 -14.58
C SER A 9 -19.33 1.31 -13.45
N TYR A 10 -18.79 0.10 -13.47
CA TYR A 10 -17.77 -0.36 -12.54
C TYR A 10 -16.52 0.49 -12.77
N THR A 11 -16.40 1.58 -12.02
CA THR A 11 -15.20 2.43 -12.06
C THR A 11 -14.09 1.69 -11.33
N MET A 12 -13.14 1.18 -12.10
CA MET A 12 -11.96 0.50 -11.60
C MET A 12 -11.21 1.40 -10.61
N LYS A 13 -11.12 0.96 -9.34
CA LYS A 13 -10.41 1.70 -8.29
C LYS A 13 -8.92 1.32 -8.31
N VAL A 14 -8.09 2.20 -8.85
CA VAL A 14 -6.63 2.03 -8.85
C VAL A 14 -6.01 3.08 -7.94
N ALA A 15 -5.15 2.64 -7.02
CA ALA A 15 -4.27 3.50 -6.24
C ALA A 15 -2.81 3.34 -6.72
N TYR A 16 -1.96 4.29 -6.35
CA TYR A 16 -0.53 4.25 -6.69
C TYR A 16 0.33 4.40 -5.44
N GLU A 17 1.38 3.59 -5.35
CA GLU A 17 2.33 3.61 -4.25
C GLU A 17 3.45 4.64 -4.50
N LEU A 18 3.64 5.55 -3.55
CA LEU A 18 4.77 6.46 -3.49
C LEU A 18 5.63 6.17 -2.28
N ASN A 19 6.94 6.13 -2.51
CA ASN A 19 7.91 6.04 -1.44
C ASN A 19 8.25 7.44 -0.92
N PRO A 20 8.04 7.75 0.38
CA PRO A 20 8.57 8.96 0.98
C PRO A 20 10.09 9.06 0.82
N PRO A 21 10.67 10.28 0.81
CA PRO A 21 12.10 10.48 0.67
C PRO A 21 12.92 9.78 1.74
N LYS A 22 14.10 9.25 1.37
CA LYS A 22 15.09 8.80 2.34
C LYS A 22 15.56 9.99 3.16
N ILE A 23 15.74 9.80 4.49
CA ILE A 23 16.23 10.86 5.41
C ILE A 23 17.68 11.20 5.08
N VAL A 24 18.49 10.18 4.76
CA VAL A 24 19.88 10.34 4.35
C VAL A 24 20.06 9.73 2.96
N LYS A 25 20.57 10.50 2.02
CA LYS A 25 20.88 10.05 0.65
C LYS A 25 22.38 9.89 0.37
N GLY A 26 23.23 10.41 1.23
CA GLY A 26 24.69 10.31 1.17
C GLY A 26 25.22 9.80 2.50
N GLU A 27 26.37 10.34 2.94
CA GLU A 27 26.98 9.96 4.21
C GLU A 27 26.35 10.64 5.42
N LYS A 28 25.73 11.81 5.25
CA LYS A 28 25.21 12.66 6.32
C LYS A 28 23.80 13.17 5.98
N PHE A 29 23.11 13.58 7.04
CA PHE A 29 21.83 14.28 6.92
C PHE A 29 22.04 15.65 6.24
N ASP A 30 21.24 15.92 5.20
CA ASP A 30 21.21 17.20 4.48
C ASP A 30 19.77 17.69 4.36
N LEU A 31 19.45 18.76 5.07
CA LEU A 31 18.11 19.34 5.10
C LEU A 31 17.70 19.93 3.73
N VAL A 32 18.65 20.52 2.98
CA VAL A 32 18.35 21.13 1.68
C VAL A 32 17.95 20.03 0.69
N GLN A 33 18.74 18.95 0.66
CA GLN A 33 18.47 17.78 -0.19
C GLN A 33 17.16 17.09 0.22
N LEU A 34 16.87 17.00 1.52
CA LEU A 34 15.62 16.42 2.00
C LEU A 34 14.41 17.24 1.56
N LYS A 35 14.45 18.59 1.71
CA LYS A 35 13.39 19.50 1.25
C LYS A 35 13.15 19.38 -0.26
N ALA A 36 14.21 19.33 -1.07
CA ALA A 36 14.11 19.12 -2.52
C ALA A 36 13.44 17.78 -2.86
N SER A 37 13.78 16.72 -2.11
CA SER A 37 13.18 15.38 -2.30
C SER A 37 11.71 15.32 -1.89
N ILE A 38 11.31 16.09 -0.87
CA ILE A 38 9.89 16.25 -0.48
C ILE A 38 9.13 16.96 -1.61
N GLN A 39 9.71 18.02 -2.20
CA GLN A 39 9.08 18.71 -3.33
C GLN A 39 8.91 17.78 -4.54
N GLU A 40 9.93 16.99 -4.87
CA GLU A 40 9.81 15.98 -5.94
C GLU A 40 8.68 14.95 -5.67
N MET A 41 8.52 14.53 -4.42
CA MET A 41 7.41 13.64 -4.04
C MET A 41 6.05 14.31 -4.24
N ILE A 42 5.91 15.60 -3.88
CA ILE A 42 4.68 16.38 -4.08
C ILE A 42 4.38 16.52 -5.58
N ASP A 43 5.39 16.82 -6.40
CA ASP A 43 5.25 16.95 -7.86
C ASP A 43 4.80 15.63 -8.50
N ARG A 44 5.32 14.49 -8.02
CA ARG A 44 4.85 13.16 -8.43
C ARG A 44 3.41 12.90 -8.01
N ALA A 45 3.04 13.26 -6.77
CA ALA A 45 1.68 13.12 -6.30
C ALA A 45 0.71 13.98 -7.13
N SER A 46 1.09 15.21 -7.50
CA SER A 46 0.31 16.07 -8.41
C SER A 46 0.10 15.43 -9.78
N GLN A 47 1.11 14.77 -10.34
CA GLN A 47 0.99 14.06 -11.63
C GLN A 47 0.04 12.85 -11.57
N LEU A 48 -0.17 12.28 -10.38
CA LEU A 48 -1.10 11.16 -10.17
C LEU A 48 -2.55 11.62 -10.02
N CYS A 49 -2.78 12.88 -9.67
CA CYS A 49 -4.13 13.43 -9.56
C CYS A 49 -4.89 13.28 -10.89
N GLY A 50 -6.14 12.82 -10.79
CA GLY A 50 -6.94 12.49 -11.96
C GLY A 50 -6.57 11.18 -12.67
N LEU A 51 -5.44 10.53 -12.34
CA LEU A 51 -5.07 9.21 -12.85
C LEU A 51 -5.45 8.08 -11.90
N VAL A 52 -5.45 8.32 -10.59
CA VAL A 52 -5.71 7.32 -9.55
C VAL A 52 -6.83 7.75 -8.61
N SER A 53 -7.44 6.79 -7.93
CA SER A 53 -8.42 7.04 -6.87
C SER A 53 -7.75 7.29 -5.51
N GLY A 54 -6.47 6.93 -5.34
CA GLY A 54 -5.74 7.11 -4.09
C GLY A 54 -4.23 7.00 -4.26
N ILE A 55 -3.50 7.57 -3.31
CA ILE A 55 -2.03 7.46 -3.21
C ILE A 55 -1.72 6.77 -1.88
N HIS A 56 -0.93 5.71 -1.94
CA HIS A 56 -0.44 4.97 -0.79
C HIS A 56 1.01 5.36 -0.49
N LEU A 57 1.29 5.73 0.75
CA LEU A 57 2.62 6.14 1.20
C LEU A 57 3.26 5.03 2.03
N THR A 58 4.42 4.55 1.62
CA THR A 58 5.14 3.46 2.28
C THR A 58 5.88 3.92 3.54
N ASP A 59 6.24 2.98 4.41
CA ASP A 59 7.06 3.24 5.60
C ASP A 59 8.38 2.45 5.52
N SER A 60 9.49 3.17 5.42
CA SER A 60 10.87 2.65 5.55
C SER A 60 11.15 1.34 4.79
N VAL A 61 10.78 1.31 3.51
CA VAL A 61 10.99 0.18 2.61
C VAL A 61 12.46 -0.27 2.60
N LEU A 62 12.71 -1.58 2.63
CA LEU A 62 14.02 -2.24 2.76
C LEU A 62 14.77 -1.86 4.06
N GLY A 63 14.04 -1.50 5.11
CA GLY A 63 14.62 -1.08 6.38
C GLY A 63 15.38 0.26 6.34
N ILE A 64 15.33 0.97 5.21
CA ILE A 64 16.00 2.27 5.04
C ILE A 64 15.15 3.38 5.64
N PRO A 65 15.68 4.18 6.58
CA PRO A 65 14.93 5.27 7.19
C PRO A 65 14.45 6.30 6.16
N ARG A 66 13.16 6.63 6.21
CA ARG A 66 12.48 7.60 5.35
C ARG A 66 11.69 8.61 6.17
N VAL A 67 11.31 9.72 5.57
CA VAL A 67 10.24 10.57 6.11
C VAL A 67 9.03 9.69 6.39
N SER A 68 8.41 9.83 7.56
CA SER A 68 7.27 8.98 7.91
C SER A 68 6.16 9.12 6.87
N SER A 69 5.45 8.02 6.61
CA SER A 69 4.33 8.00 5.66
C SER A 69 3.26 9.04 6.00
N VAL A 70 3.02 9.24 7.30
CA VAL A 70 2.03 10.21 7.81
C VAL A 70 2.49 11.65 7.59
N ALA A 71 3.75 11.98 7.87
CA ALA A 71 4.29 13.32 7.57
C ALA A 71 4.27 13.59 6.07
N ALA A 72 4.62 12.59 5.24
CA ALA A 72 4.54 12.67 3.79
C ALA A 72 3.09 12.92 3.30
N ALA A 73 2.10 12.26 3.91
CA ALA A 73 0.67 12.51 3.64
C ALA A 73 0.29 13.96 3.96
N GLY A 74 0.74 14.49 5.10
CA GLY A 74 0.51 15.88 5.48
C GLY A 74 1.10 16.87 4.48
N TYR A 75 2.32 16.64 3.99
CA TYR A 75 2.92 17.46 2.95
C TYR A 75 2.13 17.44 1.63
N ILE A 76 1.65 16.29 1.21
CA ILE A 76 0.83 16.15 0.01
C ILE A 76 -0.51 16.85 0.21
N LYS A 77 -1.22 16.56 1.31
CA LYS A 77 -2.53 17.13 1.62
C LYS A 77 -2.51 18.67 1.68
N GLY A 78 -1.46 19.25 2.24
CA GLY A 78 -1.30 20.71 2.35
C GLY A 78 -0.88 21.42 1.06
N ARG A 79 -0.59 20.69 -0.02
CA ARG A 79 -0.07 21.25 -1.27
C ARG A 79 -0.85 20.88 -2.52
N ILE A 80 -1.70 19.86 -2.44
CA ILE A 80 -2.50 19.37 -3.56
C ILE A 80 -3.97 19.56 -3.23
N ASP A 81 -4.61 20.44 -3.95
CA ASP A 81 -6.06 20.67 -3.89
C ASP A 81 -6.76 19.72 -4.87
N ALA A 82 -6.73 18.44 -4.57
CA ALA A 82 -7.39 17.41 -5.38
C ALA A 82 -8.02 16.36 -4.48
N GLU A 83 -9.18 15.87 -4.88
CA GLU A 83 -9.88 14.76 -4.23
C GLU A 83 -9.19 13.42 -4.54
N VAL A 84 -8.01 13.20 -3.97
CA VAL A 84 -7.32 11.91 -4.00
C VAL A 84 -7.20 11.37 -2.59
N SER A 85 -7.62 10.12 -2.38
CA SER A 85 -7.50 9.52 -1.05
C SER A 85 -6.03 9.23 -0.72
N LEU A 86 -5.65 9.45 0.54
CA LEU A 86 -4.31 9.13 1.03
C LEU A 86 -4.39 7.96 2.01
N SER A 87 -3.49 7.02 1.88
CA SER A 87 -3.30 5.92 2.82
C SER A 87 -1.82 5.76 3.20
N CYS A 88 -1.55 5.32 4.42
CA CYS A 88 -0.21 5.29 4.98
C CYS A 88 0.14 3.88 5.47
N SER A 89 1.31 3.37 5.12
CA SER A 89 1.89 2.22 5.81
C SER A 89 2.43 2.64 7.17
N ILE A 90 2.21 1.82 8.19
CA ILE A 90 2.84 1.94 9.51
C ILE A 90 3.39 0.59 9.88
N ARG A 91 4.71 0.48 9.95
CA ARG A 91 5.39 -0.75 10.35
C ARG A 91 5.43 -0.90 11.87
N VAL A 92 5.28 -2.12 12.38
CA VAL A 92 5.27 -2.39 13.83
C VAL A 92 6.60 -2.91 14.36
N ARG A 93 7.53 -3.32 13.50
CA ARG A 93 8.78 -3.96 13.90
C ARG A 93 9.57 -3.13 14.92
N ASP A 94 9.66 -1.84 14.71
CA ASP A 94 10.44 -0.87 15.49
C ASP A 94 9.56 0.09 16.32
N ARG A 95 8.30 -0.25 16.53
CA ARG A 95 7.36 0.54 17.33
C ARG A 95 6.74 -0.28 18.45
N ASN A 96 6.76 0.25 19.67
CA ASN A 96 5.88 -0.23 20.72
C ASN A 96 4.44 0.27 20.51
N PHE A 97 3.48 -0.28 21.26
CA PHE A 97 2.07 0.05 21.07
C PHE A 97 1.74 1.55 21.28
N PRO A 98 2.25 2.27 22.32
CA PRO A 98 2.05 3.71 22.44
C PRO A 98 2.53 4.51 21.22
N SER A 99 3.71 4.20 20.68
CA SER A 99 4.24 4.84 19.47
C SER A 99 3.40 4.51 18.22
N LEU A 100 2.83 3.32 18.15
CA LEU A 100 1.88 2.96 17.10
C LEU A 100 0.58 3.78 17.23
N CYS A 101 0.00 3.89 18.43
CA CYS A 101 -1.19 4.71 18.66
C CYS A 101 -0.96 6.17 18.27
N GLN A 102 0.20 6.74 18.60
CA GLN A 102 0.58 8.08 18.18
C GLN A 102 0.59 8.21 16.65
N ALA A 103 1.27 7.29 15.94
CA ALA A 103 1.34 7.33 14.48
C ALA A 103 -0.03 7.18 13.81
N VAL A 104 -0.93 6.35 14.36
CA VAL A 104 -2.30 6.19 13.84
C VAL A 104 -3.14 7.45 14.14
N SER A 105 -3.00 8.07 15.32
CA SER A 105 -3.64 9.34 15.64
C SER A 105 -3.19 10.46 14.71
N ASP A 106 -1.90 10.55 14.43
CA ASP A 106 -1.35 11.53 13.48
C ASP A 106 -1.92 11.30 12.06
N ALA A 107 -2.10 10.04 11.65
CA ALA A 107 -2.73 9.71 10.36
C ALA A 107 -4.20 10.16 10.30
N ILE A 108 -4.97 9.98 11.38
CA ILE A 108 -6.34 10.47 11.49
C ILE A 108 -6.38 12.00 11.36
N LEU A 109 -5.53 12.71 12.12
CA LEU A 109 -5.45 14.18 12.11
C LEU A 109 -5.00 14.74 10.75
N THR A 110 -4.17 13.99 10.03
CA THR A 110 -3.76 14.31 8.66
C THR A 110 -4.88 14.08 7.63
N GLY A 111 -5.95 13.38 8.00
CA GLY A 111 -7.07 13.03 7.12
C GLY A 111 -6.75 11.88 6.17
N ALA A 112 -5.90 10.95 6.58
CA ALA A 112 -5.68 9.70 5.83
C ALA A 112 -6.96 8.84 5.82
N GLU A 113 -7.26 8.20 4.69
CA GLU A 113 -8.40 7.28 4.55
C GLU A 113 -8.19 5.98 5.32
N SER A 114 -6.97 5.46 5.27
CA SER A 114 -6.60 4.21 5.92
C SER A 114 -5.13 4.17 6.34
N VAL A 115 -4.84 3.26 7.27
CA VAL A 115 -3.47 2.87 7.62
C VAL A 115 -3.26 1.39 7.39
N LEU A 116 -2.20 1.04 6.66
CA LEU A 116 -1.77 -0.33 6.46
C LEU A 116 -0.79 -0.72 7.57
N ILE A 117 -1.21 -1.63 8.43
CA ILE A 117 -0.36 -2.18 9.49
C ILE A 117 0.42 -3.37 8.94
N LEU A 118 1.73 -3.27 8.96
CA LEU A 118 2.63 -4.32 8.45
C LEU A 118 3.83 -4.54 9.39
N MET A 119 4.50 -5.68 9.23
CA MET A 119 5.69 -5.98 10.03
C MET A 119 6.83 -5.00 9.71
N GLY A 120 7.05 -4.73 8.44
CA GLY A 120 8.21 -3.98 7.93
C GLY A 120 9.44 -4.85 7.73
N ASP A 121 10.33 -4.39 6.88
CA ASP A 121 11.62 -5.03 6.62
C ASP A 121 12.56 -4.88 7.82
N GLU A 122 13.53 -5.77 7.91
CA GLU A 122 14.54 -5.71 8.95
C GLU A 122 15.40 -4.43 8.80
N PRO A 123 15.57 -3.65 9.88
CA PRO A 123 16.44 -2.47 9.84
C PRO A 123 17.89 -2.85 9.51
N ALA A 124 18.60 -1.96 8.82
CA ALA A 124 19.98 -2.20 8.41
C ALA A 124 20.93 -2.42 9.61
N ASP A 125 20.63 -1.82 10.76
CA ASP A 125 21.40 -1.95 12.00
C ASP A 125 21.03 -3.21 12.82
N ARG A 126 20.01 -3.95 12.38
CA ARG A 126 19.46 -5.13 13.06
C ARG A 126 19.06 -4.92 14.52
N LEU A 127 18.92 -3.66 14.95
CA LEU A 127 18.48 -3.31 16.29
C LEU A 127 16.96 -3.38 16.40
N GLY A 128 16.50 -4.21 17.31
CA GLY A 128 15.14 -4.20 17.84
C GLY A 128 14.04 -4.78 16.93
N ASP A 129 13.48 -5.91 17.36
CA ASP A 129 12.10 -6.29 17.03
C ASP A 129 11.26 -5.94 18.27
N SER A 130 10.23 -5.12 18.12
CA SER A 130 9.31 -4.75 19.20
C SER A 130 8.53 -5.96 19.78
N GLY A 131 8.55 -7.10 19.09
CA GLY A 131 7.71 -8.25 19.38
C GLY A 131 6.25 -8.08 18.98
N LEU A 132 5.83 -6.88 18.60
CA LEU A 132 4.46 -6.60 18.18
C LEU A 132 4.18 -7.17 16.78
N ARG A 133 3.18 -8.03 16.67
CA ARG A 133 2.76 -8.60 15.37
C ARG A 133 1.63 -7.77 14.76
N PRO A 134 1.59 -7.61 13.41
CA PRO A 134 0.59 -6.77 12.75
C PRO A 134 -0.86 -7.12 13.10
N SER A 135 -1.24 -8.40 13.13
CA SER A 135 -2.58 -8.83 13.53
C SER A 135 -2.89 -8.50 15.00
N THR A 136 -1.91 -8.63 15.90
CA THR A 136 -2.05 -8.22 17.30
C THR A 136 -2.23 -6.71 17.42
N ALA A 137 -1.45 -5.94 16.66
CA ALA A 137 -1.55 -4.49 16.60
C ALA A 137 -2.94 -4.03 16.15
N VAL A 138 -3.47 -4.60 15.05
CA VAL A 138 -4.84 -4.28 14.58
C VAL A 138 -5.88 -4.62 15.64
N ARG A 139 -5.78 -5.78 16.32
CA ARG A 139 -6.70 -6.16 17.40
C ARG A 139 -6.67 -5.16 18.56
N MET A 140 -5.48 -4.72 18.95
CA MET A 140 -5.31 -3.72 20.04
C MET A 140 -5.87 -2.36 19.62
N LEU A 141 -5.57 -1.88 18.41
CA LEU A 141 -6.10 -0.62 17.88
C LEU A 141 -7.64 -0.64 17.82
N LYS A 142 -8.24 -1.74 17.37
CA LYS A 142 -9.70 -1.90 17.37
C LYS A 142 -10.27 -1.86 18.78
N LYS A 143 -9.62 -2.54 19.74
CA LYS A 143 -10.05 -2.50 21.15
C LYS A 143 -10.07 -1.08 21.72
N GLU A 144 -9.14 -0.21 21.28
CA GLU A 144 -9.08 1.19 21.67
C GLU A 144 -9.98 2.11 20.80
N GLY A 145 -10.75 1.55 19.84
CA GLY A 145 -11.72 2.30 19.03
C GLY A 145 -11.14 3.09 17.86
N TYR A 146 -9.90 2.83 17.45
CA TYR A 146 -9.30 3.53 16.31
C TYR A 146 -10.02 3.27 14.98
N ASP A 147 -10.58 2.06 14.80
CA ASP A 147 -11.34 1.66 13.61
C ASP A 147 -12.64 2.43 13.39
N LEU A 148 -13.11 3.18 14.39
CA LEU A 148 -14.25 4.10 14.26
C LEU A 148 -13.89 5.39 13.49
N ASN A 149 -12.59 5.71 13.36
CA ASN A 149 -12.10 6.97 12.81
C ASN A 149 -11.22 6.80 11.58
N ILE A 150 -10.63 5.62 11.39
CA ILE A 150 -9.75 5.32 10.26
C ILE A 150 -9.85 3.84 9.87
N LYS A 151 -9.78 3.54 8.58
CA LYS A 151 -9.75 2.16 8.10
C LYS A 151 -8.43 1.51 8.48
N LEU A 152 -8.48 0.37 9.17
CA LEU A 152 -7.31 -0.41 9.56
C LEU A 152 -7.12 -1.55 8.55
N ASP A 153 -6.15 -1.38 7.66
CA ASP A 153 -5.75 -2.39 6.69
C ASP A 153 -4.60 -3.25 7.25
N LEU A 154 -4.52 -4.51 6.81
CA LEU A 154 -3.51 -5.46 7.28
C LEU A 154 -2.76 -6.09 6.13
N SER A 155 -1.43 -6.14 6.23
CA SER A 155 -0.59 -6.79 5.21
C SER A 155 -0.87 -8.29 5.11
N PHE A 156 -0.93 -8.81 3.87
CA PHE A 156 -1.19 -10.22 3.57
C PHE A 156 -0.14 -10.77 2.59
N PRO A 157 0.22 -12.06 2.64
CA PRO A 157 1.16 -12.63 1.67
C PRO A 157 0.59 -12.62 0.26
N ALA A 158 1.45 -12.65 -0.76
CA ALA A 158 1.04 -12.82 -2.16
C ALA A 158 0.54 -14.25 -2.43
N LYS A 159 1.05 -15.23 -1.70
CA LYS A 159 0.68 -16.65 -1.82
C LYS A 159 0.32 -17.21 -0.44
N VAL A 160 -0.86 -17.80 -0.34
CA VAL A 160 -1.36 -18.36 0.93
C VAL A 160 -0.45 -19.48 1.44
N LYS A 161 0.05 -20.32 0.54
CA LYS A 161 0.94 -21.46 0.85
C LYS A 161 2.27 -21.08 1.47
N ASP A 162 2.71 -19.82 1.33
CA ASP A 162 3.98 -19.35 1.88
C ASP A 162 3.92 -19.08 3.39
N LYS A 163 2.74 -19.23 3.99
CA LYS A 163 2.51 -19.02 5.43
C LYS A 163 1.79 -20.19 6.06
N SER A 164 2.04 -20.39 7.37
CA SER A 164 1.29 -21.39 8.12
C SER A 164 -0.19 -21.05 8.21
N ALA A 165 -1.05 -22.07 8.25
CA ALA A 165 -2.50 -21.91 8.40
C ALA A 165 -2.85 -21.03 9.63
N GLN A 166 -2.12 -21.16 10.72
CA GLN A 166 -2.33 -20.34 11.93
C GLN A 166 -2.01 -18.86 11.66
N SER A 167 -0.94 -18.55 10.89
CA SER A 167 -0.60 -17.17 10.53
C SER A 167 -1.68 -16.53 9.67
N ILE A 168 -2.22 -17.27 8.72
CA ILE A 168 -3.33 -16.82 7.86
C ILE A 168 -4.59 -16.59 8.72
N ARG A 169 -4.98 -17.57 9.54
CA ARG A 169 -6.14 -17.46 10.44
C ARG A 169 -6.05 -16.25 11.36
N ASN A 170 -4.89 -16.00 11.99
CA ASN A 170 -4.67 -14.85 12.86
C ASN A 170 -4.90 -13.50 12.15
N LYS A 171 -4.71 -13.43 10.83
CA LYS A 171 -4.97 -12.23 10.04
C LYS A 171 -6.45 -12.07 9.65
N LEU A 172 -7.13 -13.17 9.38
CA LEU A 172 -8.56 -13.18 9.07
C LEU A 172 -9.40 -12.89 10.32
N ASP A 173 -9.08 -13.51 11.45
CA ASP A 173 -9.84 -13.41 12.71
C ASP A 173 -9.88 -11.99 13.31
N VAL A 174 -8.96 -11.10 12.93
CA VAL A 174 -9.01 -9.69 13.39
C VAL A 174 -9.93 -8.83 12.54
N ILE A 175 -10.45 -9.37 11.43
CA ILE A 175 -11.38 -8.74 10.51
C ILE A 175 -10.93 -7.29 10.21
N PRO A 176 -9.76 -7.08 9.55
CA PRO A 176 -9.32 -5.74 9.16
C PRO A 176 -10.30 -5.15 8.14
N HIS A 177 -10.22 -3.83 7.87
CA HIS A 177 -11.02 -3.24 6.80
C HIS A 177 -10.65 -3.83 5.44
N SER A 178 -9.33 -3.96 5.17
CA SER A 178 -8.84 -4.64 3.96
C SER A 178 -7.61 -5.50 4.27
N LEU A 179 -7.43 -6.56 3.48
CA LEU A 179 -6.14 -7.24 3.35
C LEU A 179 -5.40 -6.65 2.15
N VAL A 180 -4.19 -6.17 2.38
CA VAL A 180 -3.30 -5.64 1.34
C VAL A 180 -2.25 -6.69 1.03
N THR A 181 -2.27 -7.25 -0.18
CA THR A 181 -1.35 -8.32 -0.56
C THR A 181 0.08 -7.79 -0.70
N GLN A 182 1.06 -8.67 -0.65
CA GLN A 182 2.33 -8.41 -1.32
C GLN A 182 2.11 -8.43 -2.84
N SER A 183 3.10 -7.99 -3.63
CA SER A 183 2.97 -7.99 -5.09
C SER A 183 2.62 -9.39 -5.61
N ILE A 184 1.44 -9.52 -6.24
CA ILE A 184 0.94 -10.80 -6.75
C ILE A 184 1.67 -11.20 -8.02
N SER A 185 1.87 -12.52 -8.19
CA SER A 185 2.49 -13.10 -9.39
C SER A 185 1.43 -13.56 -10.40
N SER A 186 0.24 -13.93 -9.95
CA SER A 186 -0.81 -14.54 -10.77
C SER A 186 -2.22 -14.16 -10.31
N LEU A 187 -3.19 -14.26 -11.21
CA LEU A 187 -4.61 -14.12 -10.87
C LEU A 187 -5.11 -15.32 -10.06
N SER A 188 -4.50 -16.49 -10.20
CA SER A 188 -4.83 -17.67 -9.39
C SER A 188 -4.51 -17.43 -7.91
N ASP A 189 -3.31 -16.89 -7.59
CA ASP A 189 -2.94 -16.54 -6.22
C ASP A 189 -3.91 -15.50 -5.63
N LEU A 190 -4.34 -14.51 -6.44
CA LEU A 190 -5.34 -13.53 -6.02
C LEU A 190 -6.69 -14.18 -5.75
N GLY A 191 -7.13 -15.13 -6.58
CA GLY A 191 -8.37 -15.88 -6.39
C GLY A 191 -8.40 -16.62 -5.06
N GLU A 192 -7.33 -17.34 -4.72
CA GLU A 192 -7.21 -18.04 -3.43
C GLU A 192 -7.36 -17.07 -2.24
N ILE A 193 -6.73 -15.88 -2.32
CA ILE A 193 -6.82 -14.86 -1.27
C ILE A 193 -8.26 -14.32 -1.16
N THR A 194 -8.89 -14.04 -2.28
CA THR A 194 -10.26 -13.50 -2.34
C THR A 194 -11.25 -14.49 -1.74
N ASP A 195 -11.14 -15.77 -2.09
CA ASP A 195 -12.02 -16.83 -1.58
C ASP A 195 -11.86 -17.02 -0.07
N LEU A 196 -10.64 -16.86 0.47
CA LEU A 196 -10.39 -16.90 1.91
C LEU A 196 -10.95 -15.68 2.66
N ALA A 197 -10.92 -14.49 2.09
CA ALA A 197 -11.35 -13.25 2.72
C ALA A 197 -12.89 -13.08 2.67
N LYS A 198 -13.53 -13.57 1.61
CA LYS A 198 -14.96 -13.42 1.33
C LYS A 198 -15.89 -13.83 2.48
N PRO A 199 -15.69 -14.98 3.17
CA PRO A 199 -16.54 -15.38 4.29
C PRO A 199 -16.50 -14.42 5.48
N TYR A 200 -15.45 -13.62 5.60
CA TYR A 200 -15.25 -12.64 6.67
C TYR A 200 -15.73 -11.23 6.28
N GLY A 201 -16.17 -11.02 5.03
CA GLY A 201 -16.54 -9.70 4.52
C GLY A 201 -15.35 -8.71 4.44
N ILE A 202 -14.13 -9.22 4.31
CA ILE A 202 -12.90 -8.41 4.28
C ILE A 202 -12.61 -7.99 2.84
N ASN A 203 -12.36 -6.69 2.63
CA ASN A 203 -11.95 -6.17 1.32
C ASN A 203 -10.53 -6.60 0.94
N ILE A 204 -10.25 -6.70 -0.36
CA ILE A 204 -8.93 -7.02 -0.88
C ILE A 204 -8.35 -5.83 -1.65
N ILE A 205 -7.12 -5.46 -1.32
CA ILE A 205 -6.29 -4.55 -2.10
C ILE A 205 -5.16 -5.37 -2.72
N ALA A 206 -5.24 -5.60 -4.03
CA ALA A 206 -4.24 -6.37 -4.76
C ALA A 206 -3.07 -5.48 -5.18
N VAL A 207 -1.86 -5.79 -4.72
CA VAL A 207 -0.65 -5.05 -5.12
C VAL A 207 -0.10 -5.65 -6.41
N VAL A 208 0.13 -4.81 -7.42
CA VAL A 208 0.72 -5.19 -8.70
C VAL A 208 1.95 -4.33 -8.98
N MET A 209 3.11 -4.97 -9.12
CA MET A 209 4.34 -4.27 -9.52
C MET A 209 4.36 -4.09 -11.03
N VAL A 210 4.60 -2.86 -11.49
CA VAL A 210 4.71 -2.55 -12.92
C VAL A 210 5.98 -3.18 -13.50
N PRO A 211 5.87 -4.08 -14.48
CA PRO A 211 7.03 -4.66 -15.14
C PRO A 211 7.82 -3.58 -15.88
N SER A 212 9.09 -3.48 -15.55
CA SER A 212 10.04 -2.60 -16.26
C SER A 212 11.47 -3.05 -15.95
N GLU A 213 12.41 -2.73 -16.83
CA GLU A 213 13.82 -3.05 -16.60
C GLU A 213 14.33 -2.45 -15.26
N LYS A 214 13.93 -1.22 -14.96
CA LYS A 214 14.31 -0.54 -13.70
C LYS A 214 13.73 -1.22 -12.44
N ASN A 215 12.59 -1.88 -12.54
CA ASN A 215 11.96 -2.59 -11.42
C ASN A 215 12.44 -4.05 -11.29
N ARG A 216 13.20 -4.59 -12.24
CA ARG A 216 13.64 -5.99 -12.24
C ARG A 216 14.41 -6.37 -10.98
N HIS A 217 15.32 -5.52 -10.55
CA HIS A 217 16.04 -5.75 -9.30
C HIS A 217 15.11 -5.80 -8.07
N SER A 218 14.16 -4.89 -7.97
CA SER A 218 13.18 -4.89 -6.86
C SER A 218 12.28 -6.13 -6.88
N ALA A 219 11.85 -6.57 -8.08
CA ALA A 219 11.09 -7.81 -8.22
C ALA A 219 11.89 -9.04 -7.75
N SER A 220 13.15 -9.12 -8.15
CA SER A 220 14.06 -10.20 -7.72
C SER A 220 14.27 -10.23 -6.20
N LEU A 221 14.43 -9.06 -5.56
CA LEU A 221 14.63 -8.97 -4.11
C LEU A 221 13.44 -9.53 -3.30
N ILE A 222 12.22 -9.39 -3.81
CA ILE A 222 11.01 -9.90 -3.15
C ILE A 222 10.53 -11.26 -3.69
N GLY A 223 11.32 -11.87 -4.60
CA GLY A 223 10.97 -13.16 -5.22
C GLY A 223 9.74 -13.10 -6.13
N LEU A 224 9.43 -11.93 -6.70
CA LEU A 224 8.30 -11.75 -7.59
C LEU A 224 8.62 -12.26 -8.99
N ASP A 225 7.86 -13.26 -9.44
CA ASP A 225 7.78 -13.65 -10.84
C ASP A 225 6.57 -12.96 -11.50
N TRP A 226 6.82 -12.09 -12.45
CA TRP A 226 5.79 -11.40 -13.22
C TRP A 226 5.64 -11.91 -14.66
N SER A 227 6.18 -13.12 -14.96
CA SER A 227 6.13 -13.72 -16.29
C SER A 227 4.70 -13.81 -16.85
N GLU A 228 3.70 -14.04 -16.00
CA GLU A 228 2.29 -14.13 -16.37
C GLU A 228 1.76 -12.81 -16.99
N TYR A 229 2.29 -11.65 -16.57
CA TYR A 229 1.72 -10.38 -17.00
C TYR A 229 2.74 -9.38 -17.60
N ALA A 230 4.00 -9.76 -17.72
CA ALA A 230 5.04 -8.86 -18.24
C ALA A 230 4.75 -8.35 -19.65
N SER A 231 4.14 -9.18 -20.51
CA SER A 231 3.78 -8.85 -21.89
C SER A 231 2.53 -7.98 -22.01
N ASN A 232 1.58 -8.11 -21.08
CA ASN A 232 0.32 -7.35 -21.08
C ASN A 232 -0.13 -6.96 -19.67
N PRO A 233 0.61 -6.06 -19.00
CA PRO A 233 0.31 -5.67 -17.61
C PRO A 233 -1.04 -4.94 -17.47
N VAL A 234 -1.50 -4.24 -18.50
CA VAL A 234 -2.76 -3.50 -18.46
C VAL A 234 -3.95 -4.45 -18.34
N ASP A 235 -3.96 -5.54 -19.12
CA ASP A 235 -5.03 -6.52 -19.06
C ASP A 235 -5.04 -7.26 -17.73
N PHE A 236 -3.87 -7.66 -17.23
CA PHE A 236 -3.73 -8.26 -15.91
C PHE A 236 -4.31 -7.37 -14.81
N ILE A 237 -3.98 -6.07 -14.82
CA ILE A 237 -4.49 -5.11 -13.83
C ILE A 237 -6.01 -4.98 -13.94
N ARG A 238 -6.57 -4.96 -15.18
CA ARG A 238 -8.03 -4.93 -15.38
C ARG A 238 -8.70 -6.21 -14.83
N GLN A 239 -8.09 -7.37 -14.99
CA GLN A 239 -8.61 -8.63 -14.46
C GLN A 239 -8.48 -8.65 -12.92
N ALA A 240 -7.35 -8.26 -12.35
CA ALA A 240 -7.16 -8.14 -10.90
C ALA A 240 -8.20 -7.19 -10.27
N ALA A 241 -8.52 -6.08 -10.95
CA ALA A 241 -9.51 -5.12 -10.48
C ALA A 241 -10.95 -5.66 -10.48
N LYS A 242 -11.26 -6.72 -11.23
CA LYS A 242 -12.57 -7.41 -11.15
C LYS A 242 -12.66 -8.37 -9.97
N MET A 243 -11.52 -8.79 -9.43
CA MET A 243 -11.42 -9.76 -8.33
C MET A 243 -11.20 -9.09 -6.97
N ALA A 244 -10.56 -7.92 -6.95
CA ALA A 244 -10.22 -7.16 -5.75
C ALA A 244 -11.00 -5.85 -5.69
N ASP A 245 -11.20 -5.30 -4.48
CA ASP A 245 -11.91 -4.03 -4.25
C ASP A 245 -11.11 -2.82 -4.70
N ARG A 246 -9.78 -2.95 -4.75
CA ARG A 246 -8.83 -1.94 -5.24
C ARG A 246 -7.55 -2.62 -5.74
N VAL A 247 -6.94 -2.05 -6.77
CA VAL A 247 -5.58 -2.41 -7.18
C VAL A 247 -4.63 -1.31 -6.73
N LEU A 248 -3.53 -1.70 -6.08
CA LEU A 248 -2.43 -0.81 -5.71
C LEU A 248 -1.24 -1.06 -6.64
N LEU A 249 -0.96 -0.11 -7.53
CA LEU A 249 0.19 -0.19 -8.41
C LEU A 249 1.46 0.28 -7.70
N THR A 250 2.52 -0.50 -7.80
CA THR A 250 3.86 -0.11 -7.33
C THR A 250 4.86 -0.10 -8.47
N SER A 251 5.68 0.94 -8.54
CA SER A 251 6.78 1.05 -9.51
C SER A 251 7.97 1.78 -8.85
N PRO A 252 8.67 1.10 -7.93
CA PRO A 252 9.60 1.73 -6.98
C PRO A 252 10.77 2.46 -7.65
N ASN A 253 11.24 1.99 -8.81
CA ASN A 253 12.40 2.55 -9.49
C ASN A 253 12.07 3.22 -10.83
N SER A 254 10.79 3.23 -11.24
CA SER A 254 10.36 3.82 -12.51
C SER A 254 8.98 4.47 -12.42
N PHE A 255 8.92 5.65 -11.84
CA PHE A 255 7.68 6.43 -11.77
C PHE A 255 7.04 6.62 -13.15
N ALA A 256 7.86 6.92 -14.18
CA ALA A 256 7.39 7.12 -15.55
C ALA A 256 6.68 5.88 -16.12
N SER A 257 7.20 4.67 -15.87
CA SER A 257 6.54 3.42 -16.30
C SER A 257 5.20 3.24 -15.61
N GLY A 258 5.11 3.55 -14.31
CA GLY A 258 3.85 3.52 -13.57
C GLY A 258 2.80 4.48 -14.14
N VAL A 259 3.18 5.73 -14.40
CA VAL A 259 2.29 6.74 -15.02
C VAL A 259 1.85 6.31 -16.43
N GLN A 260 2.74 5.69 -17.20
CA GLN A 260 2.39 5.17 -18.53
C GLN A 260 1.28 4.10 -18.45
N ILE A 261 1.41 3.15 -17.53
CA ILE A 261 0.37 2.12 -17.31
C ILE A 261 -0.95 2.77 -16.86
N LEU A 262 -0.92 3.72 -15.91
CA LEU A 262 -2.12 4.41 -15.47
C LEU A 262 -2.85 5.12 -16.61
N ARG A 263 -2.12 5.76 -17.52
CA ARG A 263 -2.71 6.40 -18.72
C ARG A 263 -3.35 5.39 -19.66
N GLN A 264 -2.78 4.19 -19.81
CA GLN A 264 -3.34 3.12 -20.63
C GLN A 264 -4.60 2.51 -20.00
N LEU A 265 -4.67 2.45 -18.67
CA LEU A 265 -5.86 1.96 -17.94
C LEU A 265 -7.07 2.90 -18.10
N LYS A 266 -6.84 4.18 -18.37
CA LYS A 266 -7.88 5.20 -18.58
C LYS A 266 -8.44 5.26 -20.00
N ARG A 267 -7.78 4.62 -20.94
CA ARG A 267 -8.25 4.47 -22.33
C ARG A 267 -9.17 3.26 -22.46
#